data_187e6bed07e37cbb2a37a049130f3c2e
#
_entry.id   187e6bed07e37cbb2a37a049130f3c2e
#
_cell.length_a   1.000
_cell.length_b   1.000
_cell.length_c   1.000
_cell.angle_alpha   90.00
_cell.angle_beta   90.00
_cell.angle_gamma   90.00
#
_symmetry.space_group_name_H-M   'P 1'
#
loop_
_entity.id
_entity.type
_entity.pdbx_description
1 polymer ?
#
loop_
_entity_poly.entity_id
_entity_poly.type
_entity_poly.pdbx_seq_one_letter_code
_entity_poly.pdbx_strand_id
1 'polypeptide(L)'
;NTDIGSIKSKLLVRGDTYGRREDMASEESYGNIEGCTLMEVEAELDVLFSRIVKSMNDIYCPNTETTSAFTSTDGRTYPAGTKILDEENCARGVDGELPPRELFTRIGIDRYTKVTGTDGKTYYVYNEEDPDVSSTRYAIGTITVNSDLKRQITLMPAYKKDGSVDYEMGAKLAAAWEVKDMKLNPYDQKPCTFEE
;
A
#
# COMPACT_ATOMS: atom_id res chain seq x y z
N ASN A 1 31.61 -34.13 16.62
CA ASN A 1 31.19 -32.77 16.95
C ASN A 1 31.01 -31.83 15.74
N THR A 2 30.77 -32.42 14.59
CA THR A 2 30.68 -31.69 13.32
C THR A 2 29.24 -31.29 12.95
N ASP A 3 28.22 -31.82 13.65
CA ASP A 3 26.81 -31.56 13.33
C ASP A 3 26.25 -30.23 13.86
N ILE A 4 26.93 -29.63 14.86
CA ILE A 4 26.55 -28.31 15.38
C ILE A 4 26.73 -27.24 14.28
N GLY A 5 27.67 -27.43 13.36
CA GLY A 5 27.95 -26.51 12.27
C GLY A 5 26.81 -26.43 11.23
N SER A 6 26.18 -27.56 10.87
CA SER A 6 25.16 -27.58 9.85
C SER A 6 23.83 -27.00 10.36
N ILE A 7 23.44 -27.27 11.60
CA ILE A 7 22.24 -26.68 12.22
C ILE A 7 22.43 -25.19 12.44
N LYS A 8 23.57 -24.78 12.97
CA LYS A 8 23.91 -23.36 13.16
C LYS A 8 23.90 -22.60 11.81
N SER A 9 24.51 -23.20 10.79
CA SER A 9 24.52 -22.62 9.43
C SER A 9 23.12 -22.43 8.87
N LYS A 10 22.23 -23.42 9.03
CA LYS A 10 20.83 -23.33 8.60
C LYS A 10 20.05 -22.27 9.39
N LEU A 11 20.27 -22.15 10.67
CA LEU A 11 19.64 -21.12 11.51
C LEU A 11 20.13 -19.72 11.15
N LEU A 12 21.42 -19.55 10.86
CA LEU A 12 21.99 -18.28 10.42
C LEU A 12 21.47 -17.86 9.05
N VAL A 13 21.26 -18.81 8.12
CA VAL A 13 20.72 -18.52 6.79
C VAL A 13 19.24 -18.15 6.87
N ARG A 14 18.49 -18.85 7.73
CA ARG A 14 17.03 -18.65 7.82
C ARG A 14 16.63 -17.46 8.70
N GLY A 15 17.37 -17.23 9.80
CA GLY A 15 16.91 -16.37 10.89
C GLY A 15 15.84 -17.04 11.78
N ASP A 16 15.32 -16.31 12.74
CA ASP A 16 14.35 -16.76 13.74
C ASP A 16 12.91 -16.28 13.47
N THR A 17 12.75 -15.27 12.62
CA THR A 17 11.47 -14.70 12.22
C THR A 17 11.42 -14.49 10.70
N TYR A 18 10.34 -13.94 10.19
CA TYR A 18 10.23 -13.49 8.79
C TYR A 18 10.79 -12.08 8.66
N GLY A 19 11.60 -11.84 7.62
CA GLY A 19 12.03 -10.50 7.23
C GLY A 19 10.84 -9.67 6.73
N ARG A 20 10.82 -8.38 7.10
CA ARG A 20 9.75 -7.45 6.77
C ARG A 20 10.33 -6.15 6.26
N ARG A 21 9.55 -5.39 5.48
CA ARG A 21 9.97 -4.08 4.95
C ARG A 21 10.44 -3.10 6.04
N GLU A 22 9.94 -3.21 7.27
CA GLU A 22 10.36 -2.38 8.40
C GLU A 22 11.82 -2.64 8.78
N ASP A 23 12.31 -3.85 8.55
CA ASP A 23 13.71 -4.19 8.76
C ASP A 23 14.62 -3.47 7.75
N MET A 24 14.06 -3.03 6.60
CA MET A 24 14.75 -2.25 5.58
C MET A 24 14.60 -0.73 5.74
N ALA A 25 13.92 -0.25 6.80
CA ALA A 25 13.61 1.17 6.96
C ALA A 25 14.84 2.01 7.37
N SER A 26 15.83 1.41 8.04
CA SER A 26 17.07 2.07 8.49
C SER A 26 18.22 1.06 8.62
N GLU A 27 19.45 1.58 8.69
CA GLU A 27 20.63 0.75 8.98
C GLU A 27 20.54 0.04 10.34
N GLU A 28 19.91 0.69 11.33
CA GLU A 28 19.71 0.12 12.66
C GLU A 28 18.74 -1.08 12.61
N SER A 29 17.59 -0.93 11.94
CA SER A 29 16.62 -2.03 11.80
C SER A 29 17.19 -3.17 10.94
N TYR A 30 17.92 -2.85 9.87
CA TYR A 30 18.58 -3.83 9.03
C TYR A 30 19.62 -4.66 9.81
N GLY A 31 20.36 -4.04 10.72
CA GLY A 31 21.32 -4.73 11.58
C GLY A 31 20.74 -5.89 12.39
N ASN A 32 19.42 -5.92 12.61
CA ASN A 32 18.75 -7.04 13.31
C ASN A 32 18.62 -8.31 12.43
N ILE A 33 18.63 -8.14 11.09
CA ILE A 33 18.49 -9.25 10.14
C ILE A 33 19.78 -9.51 9.34
N GLU A 34 20.76 -8.62 9.45
CA GLU A 34 22.04 -8.69 8.71
C GLU A 34 22.72 -10.05 8.90
N GLY A 35 23.08 -10.66 7.79
CA GLY A 35 23.67 -12.00 7.74
C GLY A 35 22.68 -13.16 7.81
N CYS A 36 21.38 -12.88 7.89
CA CYS A 36 20.28 -13.85 7.77
C CYS A 36 19.69 -13.79 6.36
N THR A 37 20.37 -14.36 5.39
CA THR A 37 20.08 -14.22 3.94
C THR A 37 18.59 -14.39 3.59
N LEU A 38 17.88 -15.32 4.24
CA LEU A 38 16.48 -15.52 3.93
C LEU A 38 15.62 -14.35 4.44
N MET A 39 15.89 -13.84 5.63
CA MET A 39 15.19 -12.67 6.17
C MET A 39 15.47 -11.41 5.33
N GLU A 40 16.70 -11.22 4.88
CA GLU A 40 17.06 -10.11 3.99
C GLU A 40 16.25 -10.17 2.70
N VAL A 41 16.22 -11.32 2.00
CA VAL A 41 15.44 -11.51 0.78
C VAL A 41 13.94 -11.36 1.01
N GLU A 42 13.41 -11.89 2.10
CA GLU A 42 11.98 -11.73 2.47
C GLU A 42 11.64 -10.25 2.68
N ALA A 43 12.49 -9.50 3.39
CA ALA A 43 12.29 -8.08 3.65
C ALA A 43 12.37 -7.23 2.38
N GLU A 44 13.35 -7.49 1.51
CA GLU A 44 13.47 -6.81 0.20
C GLU A 44 12.26 -7.09 -0.70
N LEU A 45 11.79 -8.34 -0.75
CA LEU A 45 10.58 -8.70 -1.48
C LEU A 45 9.33 -8.00 -0.92
N ASP A 46 9.23 -7.86 0.41
CA ASP A 46 8.11 -7.16 1.03
C ASP A 46 8.15 -5.65 0.74
N VAL A 47 9.34 -5.03 0.70
CA VAL A 47 9.52 -3.64 0.22
C VAL A 47 9.02 -3.50 -1.21
N LEU A 48 9.53 -4.32 -2.14
CA LEU A 48 9.16 -4.29 -3.55
C LEU A 48 7.65 -4.46 -3.72
N PHE A 49 7.09 -5.49 -3.10
CA PHE A 49 5.68 -5.83 -3.20
C PHE A 49 4.76 -4.73 -2.65
N SER A 50 5.08 -4.22 -1.46
CA SER A 50 4.34 -3.11 -0.85
C SER A 50 4.34 -1.86 -1.73
N ARG A 51 5.47 -1.53 -2.35
CA ARG A 51 5.61 -0.38 -3.24
C ARG A 51 4.79 -0.54 -4.51
N ILE A 52 4.85 -1.71 -5.16
CA ILE A 52 4.03 -2.01 -6.35
C ILE A 52 2.54 -1.87 -6.02
N VAL A 53 2.09 -2.52 -4.96
CA VAL A 53 0.68 -2.51 -4.54
C VAL A 53 0.19 -1.10 -4.23
N LYS A 54 0.94 -0.34 -3.45
CA LYS A 54 0.57 1.04 -3.08
C LYS A 54 0.56 1.94 -4.30
N SER A 55 1.57 1.86 -5.16
CA SER A 55 1.64 2.64 -6.40
C SER A 55 0.42 2.40 -7.30
N MET A 56 0.02 1.14 -7.49
CA MET A 56 -1.17 0.81 -8.28
C MET A 56 -2.46 1.32 -7.62
N ASN A 57 -2.62 1.07 -6.32
CA ASN A 57 -3.81 1.50 -5.60
C ASN A 57 -3.92 3.03 -5.53
N ASP A 58 -2.82 3.76 -5.39
CA ASP A 58 -2.80 5.23 -5.35
C ASP A 58 -3.17 5.86 -6.70
N ILE A 59 -2.92 5.16 -7.81
CA ILE A 59 -3.36 5.60 -9.15
C ILE A 59 -4.86 5.42 -9.31
N TYR A 60 -5.43 4.29 -8.87
CA TYR A 60 -6.87 4.05 -8.94
C TYR A 60 -7.67 4.85 -7.91
N CYS A 61 -7.12 5.01 -6.73
CA CYS A 61 -7.75 5.61 -5.56
C CYS A 61 -6.82 6.70 -4.97
N PRO A 62 -6.61 7.82 -5.69
CA PRO A 62 -5.73 8.89 -5.23
C PRO A 62 -6.27 9.55 -3.97
N ASN A 63 -5.35 10.00 -3.12
CA ASN A 63 -5.68 10.73 -1.91
C ASN A 63 -5.40 12.22 -2.08
N THR A 64 -6.18 13.03 -1.38
CA THR A 64 -5.92 14.45 -1.14
C THR A 64 -5.99 14.73 0.35
N GLU A 65 -5.47 15.88 0.78
CA GLU A 65 -5.51 16.29 2.19
C GLU A 65 -6.59 17.35 2.41
N THR A 66 -7.28 17.26 3.54
CA THR A 66 -8.24 18.30 3.93
C THR A 66 -7.53 19.60 4.27
N THR A 67 -8.03 20.72 3.76
CA THR A 67 -7.48 22.07 4.04
C THR A 67 -7.86 22.58 5.43
N SER A 68 -8.93 22.05 6.03
CA SER A 68 -9.45 22.42 7.34
C SER A 68 -9.91 21.19 8.12
N ALA A 69 -9.93 21.31 9.44
CA ALA A 69 -10.53 20.29 10.29
C ALA A 69 -12.04 20.19 10.04
N PHE A 70 -12.60 18.98 10.18
CA PHE A 70 -14.03 18.73 10.12
C PHE A 70 -14.45 17.77 11.25
N THR A 71 -15.71 17.83 11.63
CA THR A 71 -16.28 16.95 12.64
C THR A 71 -17.35 16.07 11.99
N SER A 72 -17.31 14.79 12.26
CA SER A 72 -18.31 13.84 11.77
C SER A 72 -19.59 13.90 12.62
N THR A 73 -20.68 13.38 12.07
CA THR A 73 -21.97 13.33 12.76
C THR A 73 -21.97 12.43 14.01
N ASP A 74 -21.00 11.52 14.13
CA ASP A 74 -20.77 10.71 15.33
C ASP A 74 -19.90 11.40 16.39
N GLY A 75 -19.49 12.67 16.15
CA GLY A 75 -18.75 13.49 17.09
C GLY A 75 -17.22 13.37 17.00
N ARG A 76 -16.69 12.55 16.10
CA ARG A 76 -15.23 12.44 15.89
C ARG A 76 -14.71 13.64 15.09
N THR A 77 -13.63 14.25 15.57
CA THR A 77 -12.97 15.36 14.86
C THR A 77 -11.75 14.88 14.10
N TYR A 78 -11.65 15.30 12.85
CA TYR A 78 -10.54 15.03 11.93
C TYR A 78 -9.77 16.34 11.71
N PRO A 79 -8.47 16.39 11.96
CA PRO A 79 -7.68 17.63 11.80
C PRO A 79 -7.51 17.99 10.31
N ALA A 80 -7.08 19.22 10.06
CA ALA A 80 -6.56 19.60 8.74
C ALA A 80 -5.35 18.72 8.38
N GLY A 81 -5.20 18.39 7.10
CA GLY A 81 -4.21 17.42 6.63
C GLY A 81 -4.66 15.96 6.72
N THR A 82 -5.90 15.69 7.15
CA THR A 82 -6.45 14.33 7.09
C THR A 82 -6.54 13.88 5.63
N LYS A 83 -5.96 12.72 5.31
CA LYS A 83 -6.04 12.13 3.98
C LYS A 83 -7.42 11.59 3.71
N ILE A 84 -7.98 12.02 2.61
CA ILE A 84 -9.29 11.58 2.09
C ILE A 84 -9.16 11.21 0.63
N LEU A 85 -10.13 10.47 0.10
CA LEU A 85 -10.21 10.20 -1.33
C LEU A 85 -10.29 11.51 -2.14
N ASP A 86 -9.48 11.62 -3.17
CA ASP A 86 -9.63 12.68 -4.18
C ASP A 86 -10.74 12.29 -5.18
N GLU A 87 -11.96 12.69 -4.85
CA GLU A 87 -13.15 12.34 -5.64
C GLU A 87 -13.17 12.96 -7.04
N GLU A 88 -12.41 14.04 -7.24
CA GLU A 88 -12.36 14.73 -8.55
C GLU A 88 -11.41 14.01 -9.52
N ASN A 89 -10.33 13.44 -9.00
CA ASN A 89 -9.29 12.82 -9.82
C ASN A 89 -9.29 11.29 -9.77
N CYS A 90 -10.13 10.67 -8.92
CA CYS A 90 -10.23 9.22 -8.87
C CYS A 90 -10.98 8.68 -10.11
N ALA A 91 -10.51 7.54 -10.61
CA ALA A 91 -11.25 6.76 -11.57
C ALA A 91 -12.42 6.02 -10.89
N ARG A 92 -13.40 5.55 -11.68
CA ARG A 92 -14.57 4.83 -11.19
C ARG A 92 -14.78 3.55 -11.98
N GLY A 93 -15.41 2.56 -11.35
CA GLY A 93 -15.94 1.40 -12.04
C GLY A 93 -17.17 1.75 -12.91
N VAL A 94 -17.66 0.78 -13.67
CA VAL A 94 -18.88 0.95 -14.50
C VAL A 94 -20.11 1.34 -13.68
N ASP A 95 -20.14 1.01 -12.39
CA ASP A 95 -21.21 1.36 -11.44
C ASP A 95 -21.16 2.82 -10.96
N GLY A 96 -20.05 3.52 -11.18
CA GLY A 96 -19.83 4.89 -10.72
C GLY A 96 -19.73 5.05 -9.19
N GLU A 97 -19.69 3.96 -8.42
CA GLU A 97 -19.69 3.99 -6.96
C GLU A 97 -18.37 4.57 -6.39
N LEU A 98 -18.49 5.17 -5.20
CA LEU A 98 -17.38 5.67 -4.40
C LEU A 98 -17.34 4.99 -3.02
N PRO A 99 -16.16 4.73 -2.47
CA PRO A 99 -14.84 4.92 -3.09
C PRO A 99 -14.62 3.91 -4.23
N PRO A 100 -13.74 4.23 -5.21
CA PRO A 100 -13.41 3.27 -6.25
C PRO A 100 -12.74 2.04 -5.62
N ARG A 101 -12.87 0.91 -6.30
CA ARG A 101 -12.29 -0.34 -5.83
C ARG A 101 -10.78 -0.35 -6.06
N GLU A 102 -10.01 -0.51 -4.99
CA GLU A 102 -8.56 -0.75 -5.12
C GLU A 102 -8.30 -2.13 -5.72
N LEU A 103 -7.18 -2.28 -6.42
CA LEU A 103 -6.82 -3.56 -7.06
C LEU A 103 -6.43 -4.61 -6.02
N PHE A 104 -5.65 -4.20 -5.02
CA PHE A 104 -5.20 -5.07 -3.93
C PHE A 104 -5.78 -4.56 -2.61
N THR A 105 -6.53 -5.39 -1.91
CA THR A 105 -7.17 -5.05 -0.64
C THR A 105 -6.40 -5.65 0.53
N ARG A 106 -6.35 -4.92 1.63
CA ARG A 106 -5.91 -5.46 2.92
C ARG A 106 -6.98 -6.43 3.45
N ILE A 107 -6.56 -7.49 4.09
CA ILE A 107 -7.47 -8.50 4.63
C ILE A 107 -8.17 -7.93 5.86
N GLY A 108 -9.48 -7.73 5.77
CA GLY A 108 -10.32 -7.24 6.87
C GLY A 108 -10.24 -5.74 7.14
N ILE A 109 -9.58 -4.96 6.27
CA ILE A 109 -9.47 -3.50 6.43
C ILE A 109 -9.76 -2.83 5.08
N ASP A 110 -10.79 -2.00 5.05
CA ASP A 110 -11.11 -1.17 3.89
C ASP A 110 -10.09 -0.04 3.74
N ARG A 111 -9.82 0.35 2.49
CA ARG A 111 -8.94 1.50 2.22
C ARG A 111 -9.48 2.80 2.78
N TYR A 112 -10.79 2.98 2.74
CA TYR A 112 -11.46 4.19 3.20
C TYR A 112 -12.59 3.88 4.18
N THR A 113 -12.74 4.75 5.16
CA THR A 113 -13.92 4.81 6.03
C THR A 113 -14.83 5.94 5.52
N LYS A 114 -16.08 5.62 5.19
CA LYS A 114 -17.08 6.61 4.83
C LYS A 114 -17.55 7.36 6.07
N VAL A 115 -17.41 8.67 6.06
CA VAL A 115 -17.74 9.57 7.17
C VAL A 115 -18.65 10.70 6.65
N THR A 116 -19.74 10.97 7.36
CA THR A 116 -20.61 12.13 7.09
C THR A 116 -20.20 13.26 8.04
N GLY A 117 -19.79 14.39 7.48
CA GLY A 117 -19.47 15.59 8.25
C GLY A 117 -20.72 16.30 8.77
N THR A 118 -20.59 17.10 9.82
CA THR A 118 -21.64 17.98 10.33
C THR A 118 -22.03 19.09 9.34
N ASP A 119 -21.20 19.32 8.34
CA ASP A 119 -21.45 20.19 7.18
C ASP A 119 -22.33 19.53 6.09
N GLY A 120 -22.75 18.29 6.30
CA GLY A 120 -23.56 17.49 5.38
C GLY A 120 -22.77 16.84 4.23
N LYS A 121 -21.46 17.02 4.15
CA LYS A 121 -20.62 16.38 3.13
C LYS A 121 -20.26 14.97 3.53
N THR A 122 -20.06 14.13 2.54
CA THR A 122 -19.46 12.80 2.71
C THR A 122 -17.96 12.89 2.49
N TYR A 123 -17.18 12.29 3.37
CA TYR A 123 -15.74 12.14 3.29
C TYR A 123 -15.39 10.67 3.27
N TYR A 124 -14.47 10.26 2.41
CA TYR A 124 -13.88 8.93 2.42
C TYR A 124 -12.48 9.05 3.04
N VAL A 125 -12.42 8.84 4.35
CA VAL A 125 -11.17 8.99 5.12
C VAL A 125 -10.28 7.79 4.89
N TYR A 126 -9.03 8.03 4.47
CA TYR A 126 -8.05 6.98 4.24
C TYR A 126 -7.65 6.30 5.56
N ASN A 127 -7.71 4.99 5.59
CA ASN A 127 -7.26 4.19 6.73
C ASN A 127 -5.76 3.94 6.61
N GLU A 128 -4.99 4.76 7.34
CA GLU A 128 -3.52 4.70 7.36
C GLU A 128 -3.02 3.32 7.81
N GLU A 129 -1.81 2.97 7.38
CA GLU A 129 -1.09 1.84 7.95
C GLU A 129 -0.59 2.21 9.36
N ASP A 130 -0.82 1.33 10.32
CA ASP A 130 -0.29 1.46 11.67
C ASP A 130 1.02 0.66 11.77
N PRO A 131 2.15 1.30 12.07
CA PRO A 131 3.43 0.60 12.16
C PRO A 131 3.48 -0.47 13.26
N ASP A 132 2.61 -0.38 14.27
CA ASP A 132 2.55 -1.34 15.37
C ASP A 132 1.59 -2.50 15.10
N VAL A 133 0.74 -2.39 14.05
CA VAL A 133 -0.29 -3.38 13.72
C VAL A 133 -0.07 -3.95 12.32
N SER A 134 0.58 -5.08 12.23
CA SER A 134 0.97 -5.71 10.95
C SER A 134 -0.20 -5.96 10.00
N SER A 135 -1.40 -6.26 10.50
CA SER A 135 -2.59 -6.49 9.68
C SER A 135 -3.08 -5.25 8.93
N THR A 136 -2.67 -4.05 9.34
CA THR A 136 -3.05 -2.79 8.67
C THR A 136 -2.21 -2.47 7.44
N ARG A 137 -1.13 -3.21 7.20
CA ARG A 137 -0.13 -2.89 6.19
C ARG A 137 -0.45 -3.52 4.84
N TYR A 138 0.00 -2.87 3.77
CA TYR A 138 0.10 -3.48 2.44
C TYR A 138 1.41 -4.26 2.36
N ALA A 139 1.41 -5.50 2.85
CA ALA A 139 2.56 -6.37 2.98
C ALA A 139 2.24 -7.79 2.51
N ILE A 140 3.26 -8.59 2.23
CA ILE A 140 3.09 -10.01 1.89
C ILE A 140 2.37 -10.72 3.04
N GLY A 141 1.28 -11.44 2.71
CA GLY A 141 0.46 -12.16 3.68
C GLY A 141 -0.70 -11.36 4.29
N THR A 142 -0.74 -10.03 4.13
CA THR A 142 -1.83 -9.18 4.65
C THR A 142 -2.76 -8.65 3.58
N ILE A 143 -2.49 -8.91 2.31
CA ILE A 143 -3.29 -8.45 1.17
C ILE A 143 -3.78 -9.58 0.29
N THR A 144 -4.81 -9.28 -0.47
CA THR A 144 -5.36 -10.14 -1.53
C THR A 144 -5.80 -9.28 -2.72
N VAL A 145 -5.93 -9.90 -3.88
CA VAL A 145 -6.60 -9.24 -5.02
C VAL A 145 -8.07 -9.05 -4.66
N ASN A 146 -8.59 -7.85 -4.93
CA ASN A 146 -9.96 -7.48 -4.60
C ASN A 146 -10.99 -8.50 -5.12
N SER A 147 -11.81 -9.02 -4.21
CA SER A 147 -12.79 -10.07 -4.51
C SER A 147 -13.88 -9.62 -5.48
N ASP A 148 -14.25 -8.32 -5.44
CA ASP A 148 -15.27 -7.78 -6.34
C ASP A 148 -14.74 -7.70 -7.77
N LEU A 149 -13.45 -7.31 -7.94
CA LEU A 149 -12.80 -7.31 -9.24
C LEU A 149 -12.58 -8.71 -9.80
N LYS A 150 -12.33 -9.71 -8.94
CA LYS A 150 -12.27 -11.11 -9.37
C LYS A 150 -13.61 -11.62 -9.90
N ARG A 151 -14.72 -11.18 -9.31
CA ARG A 151 -16.06 -11.56 -9.75
C ARG A 151 -16.52 -10.80 -10.97
N GLN A 152 -16.21 -9.51 -11.03
CA GLN A 152 -16.68 -8.61 -12.09
C GLN A 152 -15.59 -7.58 -12.44
N ILE A 153 -14.82 -7.89 -13.45
CA ILE A 153 -13.68 -7.04 -13.88
C ILE A 153 -14.11 -5.64 -14.33
N THR A 154 -15.35 -5.46 -14.79
CA THR A 154 -15.89 -4.15 -15.20
C THR A 154 -16.00 -3.15 -14.04
N LEU A 155 -15.92 -3.61 -12.79
CA LEU A 155 -15.85 -2.74 -11.61
C LEU A 155 -14.47 -2.12 -11.41
N MET A 156 -13.47 -2.55 -12.19
CA MET A 156 -12.14 -1.93 -12.18
C MET A 156 -12.24 -0.46 -12.57
N PRO A 157 -11.62 0.45 -11.82
CA PRO A 157 -11.67 1.87 -12.10
C PRO A 157 -11.03 2.21 -13.45
N ALA A 158 -11.86 2.48 -14.44
CA ALA A 158 -11.44 2.79 -15.80
C ALA A 158 -12.23 3.97 -16.42
N TYR A 159 -13.10 4.58 -15.64
CA TYR A 159 -13.98 5.68 -16.10
C TYR A 159 -13.69 6.95 -15.29
N LYS A 160 -13.79 8.09 -15.97
CA LYS A 160 -13.75 9.42 -15.34
C LYS A 160 -15.10 9.71 -14.63
N LYS A 161 -15.14 10.77 -13.84
CA LYS A 161 -16.34 11.22 -13.13
C LYS A 161 -17.55 11.46 -14.04
N ASP A 162 -17.31 11.87 -15.29
CA ASP A 162 -18.35 12.12 -16.31
C ASP A 162 -18.83 10.84 -17.03
N GLY A 163 -18.29 9.67 -16.65
CA GLY A 163 -18.61 8.37 -17.25
C GLY A 163 -17.84 8.06 -18.54
N SER A 164 -16.96 8.94 -18.99
CA SER A 164 -16.08 8.65 -20.13
C SER A 164 -14.95 7.71 -19.72
N VAL A 165 -14.41 6.93 -20.67
CA VAL A 165 -13.26 6.05 -20.41
C VAL A 165 -12.02 6.89 -20.11
N ASP A 166 -11.29 6.55 -19.04
CA ASP A 166 -10.00 7.17 -18.71
C ASP A 166 -8.86 6.49 -19.46
N TYR A 167 -8.59 6.94 -20.68
CA TYR A 167 -7.48 6.45 -21.50
C TYR A 167 -6.10 6.81 -20.93
N GLU A 168 -6.01 7.76 -19.99
CA GLU A 168 -4.75 8.16 -19.37
C GLU A 168 -4.32 7.20 -18.24
N MET A 169 -5.23 6.37 -17.76
CA MET A 169 -4.97 5.41 -16.69
C MET A 169 -3.82 4.47 -17.02
N GLY A 170 -3.80 3.93 -18.25
CA GLY A 170 -2.71 3.07 -18.73
C GLY A 170 -1.35 3.77 -18.74
N ALA A 171 -1.33 5.04 -19.17
CA ALA A 171 -0.10 5.85 -19.16
C ALA A 171 0.38 6.14 -17.74
N LYS A 172 -0.53 6.44 -16.80
CA LYS A 172 -0.20 6.63 -15.37
C LYS A 172 0.41 5.37 -14.76
N LEU A 173 -0.19 4.20 -15.06
CA LEU A 173 0.33 2.91 -14.60
C LEU A 173 1.72 2.62 -15.18
N ALA A 174 1.92 2.83 -16.47
CA ALA A 174 3.23 2.65 -17.11
C ALA A 174 4.27 3.60 -16.51
N ALA A 175 3.94 4.89 -16.36
CA ALA A 175 4.86 5.86 -15.76
C ALA A 175 5.27 5.51 -14.33
N ALA A 176 4.38 4.89 -13.54
CA ALA A 176 4.70 4.46 -12.18
C ALA A 176 5.80 3.39 -12.13
N TRP A 177 5.93 2.55 -13.17
CA TRP A 177 7.00 1.54 -13.26
C TRP A 177 8.38 2.14 -13.53
N GLU A 178 8.42 3.32 -14.15
CA GLU A 178 9.66 4.02 -14.51
C GLU A 178 10.17 4.96 -13.41
N VAL A 179 9.40 5.15 -12.32
CA VAL A 179 9.80 6.04 -11.21
C VAL A 179 10.99 5.44 -10.47
N LYS A 180 12.09 6.21 -10.40
CA LYS A 180 13.31 5.85 -9.66
C LYS A 180 13.27 6.40 -8.23
N ASP A 181 12.49 5.78 -7.36
CA ASP A 181 12.38 6.21 -5.96
C ASP A 181 12.48 5.05 -4.97
N MET A 182 12.61 3.82 -5.45
CA MET A 182 12.62 2.62 -4.64
C MET A 182 14.05 2.27 -4.22
N LYS A 183 14.22 2.01 -2.91
CA LYS A 183 15.39 1.36 -2.35
C LYS A 183 14.93 0.07 -1.69
N LEU A 184 15.55 -1.03 -2.02
CA LEU A 184 15.25 -2.34 -1.42
C LEU A 184 15.96 -2.51 -0.09
N ASN A 185 17.12 -1.87 0.06
CA ASN A 185 18.03 -2.01 1.17
C ASN A 185 18.50 -0.61 1.63
N PRO A 186 18.66 -0.33 2.93
CA PRO A 186 19.11 0.97 3.42
C PRO A 186 20.51 1.38 2.92
N TYR A 187 21.35 0.41 2.52
CA TYR A 187 22.68 0.67 1.97
C TYR A 187 22.69 0.95 0.45
N ASP A 188 21.55 0.84 -0.22
CA ASP A 188 21.46 1.14 -1.65
C ASP A 188 21.87 2.59 -1.92
N GLN A 189 22.92 2.77 -2.72
CA GLN A 189 23.46 4.09 -3.07
C GLN A 189 22.52 4.86 -4.00
N LYS A 190 21.76 4.16 -4.83
CA LYS A 190 20.86 4.75 -5.81
C LYS A 190 19.49 4.07 -5.76
N PRO A 191 18.41 4.85 -5.88
CA PRO A 191 17.10 4.27 -6.06
C PRO A 191 16.98 3.59 -7.43
N CYS A 192 16.17 2.55 -7.50
CA CYS A 192 15.85 1.79 -8.71
C CYS A 192 14.39 1.96 -9.14
N THR A 193 14.07 1.50 -10.35
CA THR A 193 12.69 1.31 -10.83
C THR A 193 12.16 -0.06 -10.41
N PHE A 194 10.89 -0.37 -10.75
CA PHE A 194 10.36 -1.72 -10.54
C PHE A 194 10.93 -2.76 -11.52
N GLU A 195 11.61 -2.34 -12.60
CA GLU A 195 12.20 -3.21 -13.61
C GLU A 195 13.70 -3.49 -13.39
N GLU A 196 14.39 -2.67 -12.63
CA GLU A 196 15.81 -2.82 -12.26
C GLU A 196 16.00 -3.72 -11.04
#